data_64608a275f510718b3621992b8e15647
#
_entry.id   64608a275f510718b3621992b8e15647
#
_cell.length_a   1.000
_cell.length_b   1.000
_cell.length_c   1.000
_cell.angle_alpha   90.00
_cell.angle_beta   90.00
_cell.angle_gamma   90.00
#
_symmetry.space_group_name_H-M   'P 1'
#
loop_
_entity.id
_entity.type
_entity.pdbx_description
1 polymer ?
#
loop_
_entity_poly.entity_id
_entity_poly.type
_entity_poly.pdbx_seq_one_letter_code
_entity_poly.pdbx_strand_id
1 'polypeptide(L)'
;MPSGQDIQQYVTAAWRLMLGQRDAVRLLDLSADGFWNSFYAIIVAFPLMFTGWVAAANGLGEFAPDFGGRLSILLRLMTIDFAAWIVPLVLLAFVARPIGIADRFVAYVVASNWGSVISSVVMLPISLLDLFVAADSEIADSLSLVIFLAVLVLNFKRPVV
;
A
#
# COMPACT_ATOMS: atom_id res chain seq x y z
N MET A 1 13.55 15.09 1.52
CA MET A 1 13.28 13.81 2.21
C MET A 1 12.53 14.13 3.48
N PRO A 2 11.37 13.54 3.74
CA PRO A 2 10.59 13.81 4.95
C PRO A 2 11.36 13.34 6.18
N SER A 3 11.25 14.09 7.28
CA SER A 3 11.79 13.69 8.58
C SER A 3 10.96 12.55 9.20
N GLY A 4 11.48 11.89 10.24
CA GLY A 4 10.71 10.88 10.94
C GLY A 4 9.41 11.41 11.57
N GLN A 5 9.40 12.68 11.98
CA GLN A 5 8.20 13.36 12.50
C GLN A 5 7.18 13.60 11.38
N ASP A 6 7.63 14.03 10.19
CA ASP A 6 6.74 14.20 9.03
C ASP A 6 6.10 12.87 8.63
N ILE A 7 6.88 11.78 8.59
CA ILE A 7 6.35 10.43 8.29
C ILE A 7 5.27 10.04 9.29
N GLN A 8 5.51 10.21 10.60
CA GLN A 8 4.52 9.91 11.63
C GLN A 8 3.26 10.76 11.46
N GLN A 9 3.40 12.05 11.18
CA GLN A 9 2.28 12.95 10.93
C GLN A 9 1.46 12.51 9.72
N TYR A 10 2.11 12.19 8.60
CA TYR A 10 1.43 11.81 7.36
C TYR A 10 0.75 10.44 7.48
N VAL A 11 1.38 9.46 8.13
CA VAL A 11 0.74 8.17 8.41
C VAL A 11 -0.47 8.36 9.34
N THR A 12 -0.36 9.21 10.36
CA THR A 12 -1.48 9.53 11.25
C THR A 12 -2.62 10.22 10.48
N ALA A 13 -2.30 11.16 9.60
CA ALA A 13 -3.27 11.84 8.75
C ALA A 13 -3.98 10.85 7.83
N ALA A 14 -3.23 9.97 7.16
CA ALA A 14 -3.78 8.94 6.29
C ALA A 14 -4.70 7.98 7.05
N TRP A 15 -4.31 7.55 8.26
CA TRP A 15 -5.15 6.72 9.12
C TRP A 15 -6.48 7.40 9.47
N ARG A 16 -6.44 8.66 9.89
CA ARG A 16 -7.64 9.44 10.20
C ARG A 16 -8.54 9.63 8.98
N LEU A 17 -7.96 9.85 7.80
CA LEU A 17 -8.70 9.92 6.54
C LEU A 17 -9.39 8.59 6.21
N MET A 18 -8.72 7.45 6.41
CA MET A 18 -9.32 6.12 6.22
C MET A 18 -10.48 5.86 7.19
N LEU A 19 -10.45 6.47 8.38
CA LEU A 19 -11.57 6.46 9.33
C LEU A 19 -12.68 7.48 9.01
N GLY A 20 -12.57 8.23 7.90
CA GLY A 20 -13.56 9.19 7.45
C GLY A 20 -13.42 10.60 8.04
N GLN A 21 -12.34 10.89 8.77
CA GLN A 21 -12.07 12.22 9.34
C GLN A 21 -11.45 13.14 8.28
N ARG A 22 -12.29 13.86 7.54
CA ARG A 22 -11.87 14.71 6.40
C ARG A 22 -10.96 15.88 6.79
N ASP A 23 -11.06 16.38 8.00
CA ASP A 23 -10.20 17.44 8.55
C ASP A 23 -8.72 17.05 8.58
N ALA A 24 -8.40 15.75 8.63
CA ALA A 24 -7.05 15.25 8.65
C ALA A 24 -6.25 15.55 7.37
N VAL A 25 -6.90 15.90 6.26
CA VAL A 25 -6.22 16.36 5.04
C VAL A 25 -5.32 17.57 5.30
N ARG A 26 -5.65 18.42 6.29
CA ARG A 26 -4.87 19.59 6.68
C ARG A 26 -3.51 19.24 7.32
N LEU A 27 -3.32 17.98 7.71
CA LEU A 27 -2.06 17.48 8.26
C LEU A 27 -1.10 17.01 7.17
N LEU A 28 -1.55 16.91 5.93
CA LEU A 28 -0.75 16.54 4.77
C LEU A 28 -0.14 17.79 4.13
N ASP A 29 1.11 17.66 3.70
CA ASP A 29 1.73 18.67 2.85
C ASP A 29 1.25 18.48 1.40
N LEU A 30 0.44 19.42 0.92
CA LEU A 30 -0.13 19.42 -0.43
C LEU A 30 0.65 20.32 -1.40
N SER A 31 1.81 20.83 -1.02
CA SER A 31 2.72 21.55 -1.91
C SER A 31 3.32 20.61 -2.97
N ALA A 32 4.00 21.19 -3.97
CA ALA A 32 4.73 20.40 -4.96
C ALA A 32 5.81 19.52 -4.31
N ASP A 33 6.48 20.02 -3.27
CA ASP A 33 7.46 19.24 -2.51
C ASP A 33 6.80 18.14 -1.71
N GLY A 34 5.66 18.40 -1.07
CA GLY A 34 4.85 17.40 -0.37
C GLY A 34 4.35 16.30 -1.29
N PHE A 35 3.93 16.65 -2.51
CA PHE A 35 3.55 15.68 -3.53
C PHE A 35 4.71 14.71 -3.83
N TRP A 36 5.89 15.20 -4.16
CA TRP A 36 7.04 14.35 -4.45
C TRP A 36 7.54 13.58 -3.22
N ASN A 37 7.53 14.21 -2.06
CA ASN A 37 7.88 13.57 -0.81
C ASN A 37 6.92 12.44 -0.42
N SER A 38 5.67 12.46 -0.88
CA SER A 38 4.72 11.38 -0.58
C SER A 38 5.14 10.03 -1.19
N PHE A 39 5.94 10.02 -2.23
CA PHE A 39 6.48 8.78 -2.83
C PHE A 39 7.52 8.08 -1.94
N TYR A 40 8.08 8.76 -0.93
CA TYR A 40 8.87 8.08 0.11
C TYR A 40 8.04 7.04 0.91
N ALA A 41 6.72 7.11 0.86
CA ALA A 41 5.84 6.07 1.39
C ALA A 41 6.17 4.67 0.83
N ILE A 42 6.62 4.59 -0.44
CA ILE A 42 7.08 3.33 -1.05
C ILE A 42 8.27 2.77 -0.29
N ILE A 43 9.24 3.62 0.06
CA ILE A 43 10.45 3.21 0.81
C ILE A 43 10.07 2.75 2.22
N VAL A 44 9.12 3.44 2.86
CA VAL A 44 8.62 3.09 4.20
C VAL A 44 7.85 1.77 4.16
N ALA A 45 7.02 1.55 3.14
CA ALA A 45 6.24 0.32 2.97
C ALA A 45 7.09 -0.88 2.48
N PHE A 46 8.23 -0.63 1.83
CA PHE A 46 9.04 -1.65 1.17
C PHE A 46 9.37 -2.87 2.06
N PRO A 47 9.89 -2.73 3.29
CA PRO A 47 10.18 -3.89 4.12
C PRO A 47 8.94 -4.72 4.47
N LEU A 48 7.77 -4.07 4.60
CA LEU A 48 6.50 -4.74 4.88
C LEU A 48 6.02 -5.50 3.64
N MET A 49 6.07 -4.88 2.46
CA MET A 49 5.72 -5.50 1.19
C MET A 49 6.67 -6.65 0.86
N PHE A 50 7.97 -6.47 1.12
CA PHE A 50 8.97 -7.52 0.88
C PHE A 50 8.67 -8.80 1.68
N THR A 51 8.19 -8.67 2.92
CA THR A 51 7.74 -9.81 3.73
C THR A 51 6.63 -10.59 3.02
N GLY A 52 5.65 -9.89 2.45
CA GLY A 52 4.56 -10.50 1.67
C GLY A 52 5.05 -11.19 0.39
N TRP A 53 6.00 -10.58 -0.32
CA TRP A 53 6.57 -11.21 -1.52
C TRP A 53 7.35 -12.47 -1.20
N VAL A 54 8.10 -12.49 -0.08
CA VAL A 54 8.81 -13.71 0.37
C VAL A 54 7.82 -14.80 0.76
N ALA A 55 6.75 -14.46 1.48
CA ALA A 55 5.69 -15.40 1.82
C ALA A 55 5.05 -16.01 0.56
N ALA A 56 4.63 -15.18 -0.39
CA ALA A 56 4.07 -15.63 -1.66
C ALA A 56 5.05 -16.46 -2.49
N ALA A 57 6.33 -16.06 -2.54
CA ALA A 57 7.36 -16.82 -3.26
C ALA A 57 7.63 -18.20 -2.62
N ASN A 58 7.49 -18.33 -1.30
CA ASN A 58 7.60 -19.61 -0.62
C ASN A 58 6.40 -20.52 -0.95
N GLY A 59 5.18 -20.00 -0.97
CA GLY A 59 3.99 -20.74 -1.38
C GLY A 59 4.07 -21.24 -2.85
N LEU A 60 4.76 -20.49 -3.72
CA LEU A 60 5.01 -20.88 -5.11
C LEU A 60 6.31 -21.67 -5.31
N GLY A 61 6.98 -22.03 -4.23
CA GLY A 61 8.32 -22.65 -4.26
C GLY A 61 8.40 -23.99 -5.00
N GLU A 62 7.30 -24.72 -5.13
CA GLU A 62 7.22 -25.97 -5.91
C GLU A 62 7.49 -25.73 -7.41
N PHE A 63 7.10 -24.55 -7.91
CA PHE A 63 7.28 -24.16 -9.32
C PHE A 63 8.67 -23.58 -9.61
N ALA A 64 9.44 -23.22 -8.57
CA ALA A 64 10.75 -22.59 -8.70
C ALA A 64 11.66 -22.99 -7.51
N PRO A 65 12.20 -24.22 -7.50
CA PRO A 65 12.95 -24.74 -6.34
C PRO A 65 14.34 -24.11 -6.19
N ASP A 66 14.91 -23.55 -7.25
CA ASP A 66 16.22 -22.92 -7.26
C ASP A 66 16.17 -21.42 -6.90
N PHE A 67 17.32 -20.87 -6.51
CA PHE A 67 17.45 -19.46 -6.15
C PHE A 67 17.02 -18.51 -7.29
N GLY A 68 17.42 -18.82 -8.53
CA GLY A 68 17.10 -17.99 -9.70
C GLY A 68 15.60 -17.93 -9.96
N GLY A 69 14.90 -19.04 -9.86
CA GLY A 69 13.46 -19.13 -9.99
C GLY A 69 12.73 -18.33 -8.90
N ARG A 70 13.13 -18.46 -7.63
CA ARG A 70 12.55 -17.69 -6.51
C ARG A 70 12.80 -16.19 -6.66
N LEU A 71 14.00 -15.80 -7.06
CA LEU A 71 14.30 -14.39 -7.35
C LEU A 71 13.44 -13.83 -8.48
N SER A 72 13.20 -14.63 -9.53
CA SER A 72 12.30 -14.26 -10.64
C SER A 72 10.88 -14.02 -10.15
N ILE A 73 10.36 -14.86 -9.24
CA ILE A 73 9.02 -14.68 -8.63
C ILE A 73 9.00 -13.37 -7.83
N LEU A 74 9.98 -13.14 -6.97
CA LEU A 74 10.08 -11.91 -6.18
C LEU A 74 10.09 -10.65 -7.06
N LEU A 75 10.89 -10.63 -8.12
CA LEU A 75 10.96 -9.49 -9.04
C LEU A 75 9.65 -9.27 -9.79
N ARG A 76 8.94 -10.34 -10.15
CA ARG A 76 7.60 -10.23 -10.77
C ARG A 76 6.59 -9.64 -9.80
N LEU A 77 6.52 -10.15 -8.56
CA LEU A 77 5.62 -9.63 -7.52
C LEU A 77 5.90 -8.16 -7.23
N MET A 78 7.17 -7.80 -7.06
CA MET A 78 7.60 -6.42 -6.89
C MET A 78 7.15 -5.53 -8.05
N THR A 79 7.32 -5.99 -9.29
CA THR A 79 6.92 -5.23 -10.49
C THR A 79 5.41 -5.05 -10.54
N ILE A 80 4.64 -6.10 -10.22
CA ILE A 80 3.16 -6.05 -10.21
C ILE A 80 2.68 -5.04 -9.16
N ASP A 81 3.22 -5.10 -7.93
CA ASP A 81 2.79 -4.22 -6.85
C ASP A 81 3.16 -2.75 -7.13
N PHE A 82 4.36 -2.48 -7.64
CA PHE A 82 4.74 -1.13 -8.04
C PHE A 82 3.89 -0.62 -9.21
N ALA A 83 3.60 -1.47 -10.19
CA ALA A 83 2.70 -1.10 -11.26
C ALA A 83 1.28 -0.83 -10.73
N ALA A 84 0.75 -1.67 -9.86
CA ALA A 84 -0.54 -1.49 -9.22
C ALA A 84 -0.62 -0.22 -8.37
N TRP A 85 0.51 0.23 -7.82
CA TRP A 85 0.58 1.49 -7.10
C TRP A 85 0.62 2.71 -8.04
N ILE A 86 1.51 2.68 -9.03
CA ILE A 86 1.81 3.85 -9.88
C ILE A 86 0.81 4.02 -11.02
N VAL A 87 0.40 2.92 -11.69
CA VAL A 87 -0.46 3.01 -12.88
C VAL A 87 -1.79 3.71 -12.61
N PRO A 88 -2.53 3.42 -11.51
CA PRO A 88 -3.77 4.14 -11.22
C PRO A 88 -3.56 5.64 -10.99
N LEU A 89 -2.45 6.05 -10.37
CA LEU A 89 -2.12 7.46 -10.14
C LEU A 89 -1.82 8.18 -11.47
N VAL A 90 -1.08 7.52 -12.37
CA VAL A 90 -0.80 8.05 -13.71
C VAL A 90 -2.08 8.17 -14.53
N LEU A 91 -2.93 7.13 -14.54
CA LEU A 91 -4.22 7.19 -15.23
C LEU A 91 -5.11 8.30 -14.67
N LEU A 92 -5.16 8.44 -13.34
CA LEU A 92 -5.91 9.52 -12.69
C LEU A 92 -5.38 10.90 -13.10
N ALA A 93 -4.05 11.08 -13.25
CA ALA A 93 -3.47 12.33 -13.69
C ALA A 93 -3.97 12.75 -15.07
N PHE A 94 -4.14 11.79 -16.01
CA PHE A 94 -4.67 12.06 -17.35
C PHE A 94 -6.16 12.43 -17.34
N VAL A 95 -6.95 11.80 -16.47
CA VAL A 95 -8.40 12.01 -16.47
C VAL A 95 -8.86 13.08 -15.47
N ALA A 96 -8.02 13.49 -14.52
CA ALA A 96 -8.39 14.43 -13.46
C ALA A 96 -8.93 15.77 -14.00
N ARG A 97 -8.32 16.31 -15.07
CA ARG A 97 -8.78 17.55 -15.70
C ARG A 97 -10.11 17.39 -16.42
N PRO A 98 -10.29 16.42 -17.34
CA PRO A 98 -11.56 16.26 -18.04
C PRO A 98 -12.75 15.91 -17.13
N ILE A 99 -12.53 15.26 -15.99
CA ILE A 99 -13.61 14.95 -15.06
C ILE A 99 -13.78 15.99 -13.93
N GLY A 100 -13.00 17.09 -13.95
CA GLY A 100 -13.17 18.22 -13.04
C GLY A 100 -12.71 18.03 -11.62
N ILE A 101 -11.75 17.10 -11.36
CA ILE A 101 -11.18 16.84 -10.03
C ILE A 101 -9.69 17.20 -9.92
N ALA A 102 -9.19 18.02 -10.84
CA ALA A 102 -7.77 18.38 -10.87
C ALA A 102 -7.30 19.11 -9.60
N ASP A 103 -8.15 19.87 -8.96
CA ASP A 103 -7.93 20.58 -7.70
C ASP A 103 -7.71 19.62 -6.50
N ARG A 104 -8.28 18.41 -6.59
CA ARG A 104 -8.19 17.37 -5.55
C ARG A 104 -7.11 16.32 -5.80
N PHE A 105 -6.51 16.36 -6.99
CA PHE A 105 -5.57 15.34 -7.45
C PHE A 105 -4.37 15.19 -6.49
N VAL A 106 -3.72 16.31 -6.11
CA VAL A 106 -2.56 16.29 -5.21
C VAL A 106 -2.93 15.69 -3.85
N ALA A 107 -4.05 16.13 -3.27
CA ALA A 107 -4.52 15.62 -1.98
C ALA A 107 -4.80 14.12 -2.03
N TYR A 108 -5.41 13.65 -3.13
CA TYR A 108 -5.66 12.23 -3.34
C TYR A 108 -4.36 11.42 -3.43
N VAL A 109 -3.38 11.86 -4.24
CA VAL A 109 -2.10 11.16 -4.42
C VAL A 109 -1.34 11.08 -3.09
N VAL A 110 -1.21 12.20 -2.38
CA VAL A 110 -0.50 12.25 -1.10
C VAL A 110 -1.17 11.35 -0.06
N ALA A 111 -2.50 11.43 0.07
CA ALA A 111 -3.25 10.60 1.00
C ALA A 111 -3.19 9.11 0.61
N SER A 112 -3.23 8.80 -0.69
CA SER A 112 -3.14 7.43 -1.19
C SER A 112 -1.78 6.81 -0.91
N ASN A 113 -0.69 7.54 -1.17
CA ASN A 113 0.66 7.06 -0.93
C ASN A 113 0.88 6.71 0.55
N TRP A 114 0.55 7.61 1.48
CA TRP A 114 0.67 7.32 2.91
C TRP A 114 -0.35 6.30 3.42
N GLY A 115 -1.53 6.22 2.81
CA GLY A 115 -2.53 5.18 3.09
C GLY A 115 -2.05 3.78 2.72
N SER A 116 -1.20 3.66 1.69
CA SER A 116 -0.62 2.38 1.29
C SER A 116 0.35 1.82 2.34
N VAL A 117 1.06 2.69 3.09
CA VAL A 117 1.87 2.26 4.24
C VAL A 117 1.00 1.57 5.29
N ILE A 118 -0.15 2.17 5.60
CA ILE A 118 -1.09 1.59 6.57
C ILE A 118 -1.63 0.25 6.08
N SER A 119 -2.02 0.17 4.79
CA SER A 119 -2.47 -1.09 4.19
C SER A 119 -1.40 -2.17 4.29
N SER A 120 -0.12 -1.84 4.07
CA SER A 120 1.00 -2.77 4.22
C SER A 120 1.18 -3.23 5.68
N VAL A 121 1.01 -2.31 6.66
CA VAL A 121 1.06 -2.68 8.10
C VAL A 121 -0.07 -3.63 8.46
N VAL A 122 -1.29 -3.38 7.97
CA VAL A 122 -2.46 -4.24 8.26
C VAL A 122 -2.33 -5.62 7.59
N MET A 123 -1.65 -5.71 6.44
CA MET A 123 -1.37 -6.97 5.76
C MET A 123 -0.21 -7.76 6.38
N LEU A 124 0.67 -7.12 7.15
CA LEU A 124 1.85 -7.75 7.73
C LEU A 124 1.55 -9.01 8.56
N PRO A 125 0.54 -9.04 9.45
CA PRO A 125 0.20 -10.26 10.22
C PRO A 125 -0.09 -11.46 9.32
N ILE A 126 -0.79 -11.26 8.19
CA ILE A 126 -1.06 -12.34 7.22
C ILE A 126 0.25 -12.84 6.63
N SER A 127 1.07 -11.92 6.11
CA SER A 127 2.35 -12.28 5.50
C SER A 127 3.26 -13.04 6.46
N LEU A 128 3.23 -12.69 7.75
CA LEU A 128 3.97 -13.41 8.79
C LEU A 128 3.37 -14.80 9.06
N LEU A 129 2.05 -14.93 9.10
CA LEU A 129 1.39 -16.23 9.23
C LEU A 129 1.76 -17.15 8.06
N ASP A 130 1.68 -16.66 6.82
CA ASP A 130 2.03 -17.41 5.62
C ASP A 130 3.51 -17.83 5.59
N LEU A 131 4.39 -17.09 6.28
CA LEU A 131 5.81 -17.46 6.41
C LEU A 131 6.07 -18.58 7.42
N PHE A 132 5.29 -18.65 8.50
CA PHE A 132 5.57 -19.52 9.66
C PHE A 132 4.55 -20.63 9.86
N VAL A 133 3.36 -20.52 9.27
CA VAL A 133 2.30 -21.53 9.35
C VAL A 133 2.22 -22.28 8.03
N ALA A 134 2.12 -23.62 8.10
CA ALA A 134 1.99 -24.44 6.89
C ALA A 134 0.76 -24.01 6.05
N ALA A 135 0.92 -24.03 4.74
CA ALA A 135 -0.05 -23.55 3.75
C ALA A 135 -1.45 -24.21 3.81
N ASP A 136 -1.59 -25.31 4.53
CA ASP A 136 -2.85 -26.11 4.58
C ASP A 136 -3.75 -25.76 5.78
N SER A 137 -3.61 -24.60 6.37
CA SER A 137 -4.40 -24.19 7.53
C SER A 137 -5.64 -23.40 7.08
N GLU A 138 -6.84 -24.02 7.13
CA GLU A 138 -8.13 -23.35 6.89
C GLU A 138 -8.32 -22.08 7.74
N ILE A 139 -7.67 -22.03 8.92
CA ILE A 139 -7.70 -20.87 9.82
C ILE A 139 -6.91 -19.71 9.21
N ALA A 140 -5.72 -19.98 8.63
CA ALA A 140 -4.90 -18.96 7.98
C ALA A 140 -5.62 -18.36 6.78
N ASP A 141 -6.26 -19.18 5.94
CA ASP A 141 -7.02 -18.75 4.78
C ASP A 141 -8.23 -17.88 5.18
N SER A 142 -8.97 -18.32 6.19
CA SER A 142 -10.13 -17.57 6.70
C SER A 142 -9.70 -16.21 7.28
N LEU A 143 -8.62 -16.17 8.05
CA LEU A 143 -8.08 -14.94 8.64
C LEU A 143 -7.56 -13.99 7.56
N SER A 144 -6.87 -14.54 6.55
CA SER A 144 -6.37 -13.77 5.39
C SER A 144 -7.52 -13.10 4.64
N LEU A 145 -8.61 -13.83 4.41
CA LEU A 145 -9.81 -13.28 3.76
C LEU A 145 -10.44 -12.16 4.57
N VAL A 146 -10.60 -12.34 5.89
CA VAL A 146 -11.19 -11.32 6.78
C VAL A 146 -10.34 -10.04 6.79
N ILE A 147 -9.02 -10.16 6.90
CA ILE A 147 -8.12 -9.01 6.91
C ILE A 147 -8.10 -8.33 5.53
N PHE A 148 -8.09 -9.11 4.44
CA PHE A 148 -8.19 -8.57 3.08
C PHE A 148 -9.47 -7.75 2.89
N LEU A 149 -10.62 -8.28 3.30
CA LEU A 149 -11.90 -7.56 3.26
C LEU A 149 -11.89 -6.30 4.12
N ALA A 150 -11.29 -6.34 5.31
CA ALA A 150 -11.15 -5.17 6.17
C ALA A 150 -10.31 -4.07 5.50
N VAL A 151 -9.17 -4.42 4.88
CA VAL A 151 -8.34 -3.48 4.11
C VAL A 151 -9.10 -2.93 2.91
N LEU A 152 -9.84 -3.75 2.21
CA LEU A 152 -10.68 -3.32 1.09
C LEU A 152 -11.69 -2.27 1.55
N VAL A 153 -12.43 -2.55 2.63
CA VAL A 153 -13.41 -1.60 3.21
C VAL A 153 -12.75 -0.29 3.65
N LEU A 154 -11.59 -0.35 4.29
CA LEU A 154 -10.83 0.84 4.70
C LEU A 154 -10.40 1.69 3.48
N ASN A 155 -9.98 1.03 2.41
CA ASN A 155 -9.61 1.73 1.17
C ASN A 155 -10.81 2.36 0.45
N PHE A 156 -11.99 1.71 0.47
CA PHE A 156 -13.22 2.27 -0.12
C PHE A 156 -13.82 3.42 0.71
N LYS A 157 -13.61 3.43 2.03
CA LYS A 157 -14.05 4.53 2.91
C LYS A 157 -13.20 5.79 2.80
N ARG A 158 -12.15 5.80 1.96
CA ARG A 158 -11.39 7.04 1.72
C ARG A 158 -12.38 8.09 1.21
N PRO A 159 -12.67 9.16 1.97
CA PRO A 159 -13.50 10.22 1.45
C PRO A 159 -12.80 10.77 0.21
N VAL A 160 -13.56 10.90 -0.88
CA VAL A 160 -13.11 11.71 -2.01
C VAL A 160 -12.92 13.10 -1.45
N VAL A 161 -11.66 13.50 -1.28
CA VAL A 161 -11.25 14.80 -0.75
C VAL A 161 -11.65 15.89 -1.71
#